data_8c6226dcbc5f404889ea0f93d26acb2c
#
_entry.id   8c6226dcbc5f404889ea0f93d26acb2c
#
_cell.length_a   1.000
_cell.length_b   1.000
_cell.length_c   1.000
_cell.angle_alpha   90.00
_cell.angle_beta   90.00
_cell.angle_gamma   90.00
#
_symmetry.space_group_name_H-M   'P 1'
#
loop_
_entity.id
_entity.type
_entity.pdbx_description
1 polymer ?
#
loop_
_entity_poly.entity_id
_entity_poly.type
_entity_poly.pdbx_seq_one_letter_code
_entity_poly.pdbx_strand_id
1 'polypeptide(L)'
;MAKLETEVNVNSISRISAGTIIKGEIISPYDIRIDGTFEGKVQTKGRVVIGEKANVQGDIICGNIDLWGKVDGNVFVKDTLALKEGCVVNGNLHIKRLSVELGSTFNGNCRMISDAEFDKISGVDLAKDPKATQQQVRAN
;
A
#
# COMPACT_ATOMS: atom_id res chain seq x y z
N MET A 1 -4.32 -15.63 13.84
CA MET A 1 -4.20 -15.21 13.83
C MET A 1 -4.27 -14.13 13.78
N ALA A 2 -4.16 -13.97 13.50
CA ALA A 2 -3.95 -12.95 13.37
C ALA A 2 -4.70 -12.01 13.90
N LYS A 3 -5.44 -12.07 14.14
CA LYS A 3 -6.16 -11.20 14.53
C LYS A 3 -5.92 -10.69 15.70
N LEU A 4 -5.42 -11.33 16.26
CA LEU A 4 -5.31 -10.92 17.44
C LEU A 4 -4.67 -9.78 17.66
N GLU A 5 -3.75 -9.71 17.15
CA GLU A 5 -2.96 -8.72 17.42
C GLU A 5 -3.47 -7.50 17.20
N THR A 6 -4.24 -7.46 16.44
CA THR A 6 -4.61 -6.28 16.04
C THR A 6 -5.20 -5.46 17.00
N GLU A 7 -5.92 -5.93 17.77
CA GLU A 7 -6.60 -5.08 18.57
C GLU A 7 -5.87 -4.67 19.67
N VAL A 8 -4.83 -5.15 19.82
CA VAL A 8 -4.12 -4.89 20.95
C VAL A 8 -3.92 -3.50 21.30
N ASN A 9 -3.59 -2.66 20.47
CA ASN A 9 -3.47 -1.32 20.92
C ASN A 9 -3.68 -0.38 19.82
N VAL A 10 -4.18 0.72 20.24
CA VAL A 10 -4.63 1.67 19.37
C VAL A 10 -3.61 2.44 18.70
N ASN A 11 -2.50 2.58 19.27
CA ASN A 11 -1.48 3.34 18.66
C ASN A 11 -0.46 2.49 18.01
N SER A 12 -0.74 1.23 17.88
CA SER A 12 0.30 0.37 17.43
C SER A 12 0.50 0.42 15.95
N ILE A 13 1.63 -0.01 15.55
CA ILE A 13 1.97 -0.17 14.18
C ILE A 13 2.09 -1.66 13.98
N SER A 14 1.39 -2.18 13.00
CA SER A 14 1.54 -3.58 12.67
C SER A 14 2.87 -3.76 11.98
N ARG A 15 3.60 -4.80 12.36
CA ARG A 15 4.94 -4.94 11.90
C ARG A 15 5.24 -6.35 11.44
N ILE A 16 5.83 -6.49 10.27
CA ILE A 16 6.27 -7.76 9.75
C ILE A 16 7.78 -7.72 9.73
N SER A 17 8.40 -8.51 10.59
CA SER A 17 9.84 -8.47 10.78
C SER A 17 10.60 -9.07 9.62
N ALA A 18 11.86 -8.68 9.50
CA ALA A 18 12.72 -9.22 8.46
C ALA A 18 12.77 -10.74 8.58
N GLY A 19 12.77 -11.41 7.46
CA GLY A 19 12.80 -12.86 7.45
C GLY A 19 11.43 -13.52 7.53
N THR A 20 10.41 -12.76 7.86
CA THR A 20 9.06 -13.30 7.93
C THR A 20 8.43 -13.26 6.55
N ILE A 21 7.71 -14.30 6.19
CA ILE A 21 7.02 -14.36 4.91
C ILE A 21 5.54 -14.51 5.19
N ILE A 22 4.74 -13.62 4.63
CA ILE A 22 3.31 -13.66 4.80
C ILE A 22 2.65 -13.61 3.44
N LYS A 23 1.67 -14.46 3.25
CA LYS A 23 0.89 -14.46 2.02
C LYS A 23 -0.56 -14.28 2.39
N GLY A 24 -1.24 -13.39 1.71
CA GLY A 24 -2.65 -13.16 1.99
C GLY A 24 -3.00 -11.70 1.94
N GLU A 25 -3.86 -11.29 2.86
CA GLU A 25 -4.37 -9.94 2.84
C GLU A 25 -4.28 -9.32 4.23
N ILE A 26 -3.86 -8.08 4.30
CA ILE A 26 -3.82 -7.35 5.56
C ILE A 26 -4.68 -6.12 5.40
N ILE A 27 -5.62 -5.93 6.30
CA ILE A 27 -6.46 -4.74 6.32
C ILE A 27 -6.37 -4.17 7.72
N SER A 28 -5.99 -2.92 7.82
CA SER A 28 -5.81 -2.28 9.12
C SER A 28 -6.15 -0.80 9.02
N PRO A 29 -6.72 -0.21 10.06
CA PRO A 29 -6.93 1.23 10.06
C PRO A 29 -5.68 1.99 10.50
N TYR A 30 -4.65 1.28 10.95
CA TYR A 30 -3.46 1.92 11.49
C TYR A 30 -2.24 1.69 10.60
N ASP A 31 -1.13 2.26 10.98
CA ASP A 31 0.09 2.17 10.20
C ASP A 31 0.62 0.74 10.14
N ILE A 32 1.27 0.42 9.05
CA ILE A 32 1.83 -0.92 8.85
C ILE A 32 3.28 -0.76 8.44
N ARG A 33 4.17 -1.54 9.06
CA ARG A 33 5.56 -1.56 8.66
C ARG A 33 5.93 -2.96 8.21
N ILE A 34 6.50 -3.09 7.02
CA ILE A 34 6.90 -4.39 6.48
C ILE A 34 8.40 -4.39 6.29
N ASP A 35 9.08 -5.28 6.99
CA ASP A 35 10.51 -5.48 6.83
C ASP A 35 10.81 -6.87 6.27
N GLY A 36 9.82 -7.70 6.13
CA GLY A 36 9.95 -9.04 5.58
C GLY A 36 9.37 -9.16 4.20
N THR A 37 8.89 -10.33 3.85
CA THR A 37 8.31 -10.59 2.54
C THR A 37 6.80 -10.71 2.66
N PHE A 38 6.09 -10.04 1.79
CA PHE A 38 4.65 -10.11 1.79
C PHE A 38 4.14 -10.29 0.37
N GLU A 39 3.22 -11.23 0.20
CA GLU A 39 2.60 -11.47 -1.10
C GLU A 39 1.09 -11.39 -0.93
N GLY A 40 0.45 -10.50 -1.66
CA GLY A 40 -0.99 -10.36 -1.59
C GLY A 40 -1.42 -8.90 -1.58
N LYS A 41 -2.33 -8.55 -0.68
CA LYS A 41 -2.88 -7.23 -0.65
C LYS A 41 -2.72 -6.58 0.71
N VAL A 42 -2.29 -5.33 0.73
CA VAL A 42 -2.17 -4.55 1.96
C VAL A 42 -3.08 -3.35 1.82
N GLN A 43 -3.93 -3.15 2.80
CA GLN A 43 -4.84 -2.03 2.78
C GLN A 43 -4.88 -1.37 4.14
N THR A 44 -4.65 -0.08 4.19
CA THR A 44 -4.71 0.67 5.43
C THR A 44 -5.08 2.10 5.13
N LYS A 45 -5.64 2.78 6.12
CA LYS A 45 -5.90 4.20 5.97
C LYS A 45 -4.72 5.03 6.44
N GLY A 46 -3.76 4.41 7.06
CA GLY A 46 -2.60 5.09 7.59
C GLY A 46 -1.42 5.02 6.65
N ARG A 47 -0.25 4.92 7.23
CA ARG A 47 1.00 4.93 6.48
C ARG A 47 1.57 3.52 6.39
N VAL A 48 2.14 3.21 5.25
CA VAL A 48 2.87 1.96 5.08
C VAL A 48 4.35 2.29 4.96
N VAL A 49 5.19 1.57 5.66
CA VAL A 49 6.63 1.73 5.54
C VAL A 49 7.19 0.40 5.06
N ILE A 50 7.86 0.42 3.93
CA ILE A 50 8.47 -0.79 3.37
C ILE A 50 9.96 -0.66 3.61
N GLY A 51 10.48 -1.45 4.55
CA GLY A 51 11.86 -1.34 4.95
C GLY A 51 12.85 -1.80 3.90
N GLU A 52 14.12 -1.55 4.13
CA GLU A 52 15.15 -1.83 3.13
C GLU A 52 15.24 -3.28 2.72
N LYS A 53 14.93 -4.18 3.63
CA LYS A 53 15.01 -5.60 3.32
C LYS A 53 13.69 -6.20 2.94
N ALA A 54 12.66 -5.39 2.82
CA ALA A 54 11.35 -5.89 2.54
C ALA A 54 11.16 -6.15 1.05
N ASN A 55 10.27 -7.08 0.76
CA ASN A 55 9.95 -7.42 -0.60
C ASN A 55 8.44 -7.66 -0.63
N VAL A 56 7.72 -6.81 -1.33
CA VAL A 56 6.27 -6.90 -1.38
C VAL A 56 5.83 -7.16 -2.80
N GLN A 57 4.99 -8.16 -2.98
CA GLN A 57 4.43 -8.46 -4.29
C GLN A 57 2.92 -8.41 -4.17
N GLY A 58 2.28 -7.57 -4.96
CA GLY A 58 0.84 -7.46 -4.95
C GLY A 58 0.40 -6.03 -4.89
N ASP A 59 -0.80 -5.81 -4.34
CA ASP A 59 -1.39 -4.49 -4.34
C ASP A 59 -1.31 -3.85 -2.97
N ILE A 60 -1.08 -2.55 -2.94
CA ILE A 60 -1.02 -1.79 -1.71
C ILE A 60 -1.96 -0.60 -1.85
N ILE A 61 -2.84 -0.42 -0.88
CA ILE A 61 -3.75 0.72 -0.84
C ILE A 61 -3.55 1.39 0.52
N CYS A 62 -3.16 2.65 0.52
CA CYS A 62 -2.84 3.31 1.78
C CYS A 62 -3.00 4.82 1.68
N GLY A 63 -2.84 5.48 2.80
CA GLY A 63 -2.87 6.94 2.83
C GLY A 63 -1.54 7.53 2.41
N ASN A 64 -0.46 7.02 2.97
CA ASN A 64 0.89 7.46 2.65
C ASN A 64 1.80 6.24 2.64
N ILE A 65 2.87 6.30 1.87
CA ILE A 65 3.79 5.17 1.86
C ILE A 65 5.22 5.65 1.66
N ASP A 66 6.13 5.06 2.43
CA ASP A 66 7.55 5.30 2.29
C ASP A 66 8.19 4.00 1.85
N LEU A 67 8.86 4.03 0.72
CA LEU A 67 9.43 2.82 0.13
C LEU A 67 10.94 2.85 0.20
N TRP A 68 11.49 1.97 1.01
CA TRP A 68 12.93 1.81 1.13
C TRP A 68 13.38 0.51 0.46
N GLY A 69 12.47 -0.43 0.31
CA GLY A 69 12.77 -1.76 -0.19
C GLY A 69 12.20 -2.00 -1.57
N LYS A 70 11.72 -3.22 -1.82
CA LYS A 70 11.26 -3.61 -3.13
C LYS A 70 9.77 -3.84 -3.16
N VAL A 71 9.09 -3.31 -4.15
CA VAL A 71 7.66 -3.51 -4.33
C VAL A 71 7.38 -3.83 -5.79
N ASP A 72 6.54 -4.84 -6.00
CA ASP A 72 6.18 -5.29 -7.31
C ASP A 72 4.67 -5.39 -7.37
N GLY A 73 4.02 -4.57 -8.16
CA GLY A 73 2.57 -4.63 -8.27
C GLY A 73 1.96 -3.25 -8.37
N ASN A 74 0.72 -3.14 -7.95
CA ASN A 74 -0.02 -1.88 -8.06
C ASN A 74 -0.09 -1.19 -6.71
N VAL A 75 0.20 0.10 -6.68
CA VAL A 75 0.18 0.86 -5.44
C VAL A 75 -0.78 2.03 -5.60
N PHE A 76 -1.71 2.15 -4.65
CA PHE A 76 -2.69 3.21 -4.66
C PHE A 76 -2.52 4.03 -3.38
N VAL A 77 -2.17 5.29 -3.52
CA VAL A 77 -1.85 6.14 -2.38
C VAL A 77 -2.71 7.38 -2.41
N LYS A 78 -3.39 7.63 -1.31
CA LYS A 78 -4.28 8.77 -1.26
C LYS A 78 -3.52 10.09 -1.22
N ASP A 79 -2.41 10.11 -0.55
CA ASP A 79 -1.66 11.35 -0.38
C ASP A 79 -0.28 11.24 -1.04
N THR A 80 0.74 10.88 -0.31
CA THR A 80 2.11 10.96 -0.80
C THR A 80 2.78 9.59 -0.84
N LEU A 81 3.44 9.33 -1.95
CA LEU A 81 4.28 8.16 -2.09
C LEU A 81 5.71 8.67 -2.16
N ALA A 82 6.57 8.16 -1.30
CA ALA A 82 7.97 8.56 -1.26
C ALA A 82 8.87 7.40 -1.64
N LEU A 83 9.66 7.59 -2.69
CA LEU A 83 10.62 6.60 -3.13
C LEU A 83 11.96 7.01 -2.53
N LYS A 84 12.45 6.21 -1.60
CA LYS A 84 13.68 6.52 -0.88
C LYS A 84 14.87 5.89 -1.57
N GLU A 85 16.05 6.36 -1.21
CA GLU A 85 17.27 5.88 -1.82
C GLU A 85 17.37 4.36 -1.69
N GLY A 86 17.66 3.69 -2.77
CA GLY A 86 17.84 2.23 -2.75
C GLY A 86 16.58 1.43 -3.01
N CYS A 87 15.41 2.08 -3.05
CA CYS A 87 14.20 1.31 -3.28
C CYS A 87 14.09 0.89 -4.75
N VAL A 88 13.36 -0.17 -4.98
CA VAL A 88 13.09 -0.64 -6.34
C VAL A 88 11.61 -0.90 -6.44
N VAL A 89 10.95 -0.22 -7.35
CA VAL A 89 9.53 -0.38 -7.52
C VAL A 89 9.21 -0.73 -8.97
N ASN A 90 8.47 -1.81 -9.15
CA ASN A 90 8.05 -2.23 -10.47
C ASN A 90 6.54 -2.32 -10.48
N GLY A 91 5.91 -1.68 -11.43
CA GLY A 91 4.47 -1.79 -11.55
C GLY A 91 3.80 -0.46 -11.80
N ASN A 92 2.58 -0.33 -11.30
CA ASN A 92 1.79 0.85 -11.57
C ASN A 92 1.50 1.60 -10.28
N LEU A 93 1.74 2.90 -10.30
CA LEU A 93 1.50 3.76 -9.16
C LEU A 93 0.33 4.68 -9.45
N HIS A 94 -0.58 4.80 -8.49
CA HIS A 94 -1.71 5.71 -8.58
C HIS A 94 -1.68 6.55 -7.32
N ILE A 95 -1.27 7.81 -7.45
CA ILE A 95 -0.92 8.62 -6.29
C ILE A 95 -1.35 10.05 -6.47
N LYS A 96 -1.34 10.80 -5.40
CA LYS A 96 -1.64 12.21 -5.47
C LYS A 96 -0.35 13.01 -5.57
N ARG A 97 0.64 12.67 -4.78
CA ARG A 97 1.93 13.35 -4.79
C ARG A 97 3.04 12.33 -4.80
N LEU A 98 4.12 12.70 -5.45
CA LEU A 98 5.26 11.80 -5.57
C LEU A 98 6.52 12.50 -5.10
N SER A 99 7.28 11.84 -4.24
CA SER A 99 8.58 12.32 -3.82
C SER A 99 9.59 11.25 -4.20
N VAL A 100 10.63 11.65 -4.90
CA VAL A 100 11.62 10.68 -5.38
C VAL A 100 13.00 11.13 -4.95
N GLU A 101 13.70 10.27 -4.25
CA GLU A 101 15.07 10.56 -3.86
C GLU A 101 16.03 9.99 -4.89
N LEU A 102 17.19 10.59 -4.99
CA LEU A 102 18.21 10.08 -5.88
C LEU A 102 18.59 8.68 -5.41
N GLY A 103 18.84 7.83 -6.35
CA GLY A 103 19.21 6.45 -6.00
C GLY A 103 18.03 5.50 -5.93
N SER A 104 16.81 6.01 -6.13
CA SER A 104 15.67 5.13 -6.19
C SER A 104 15.47 4.63 -7.62
N THR A 105 14.83 3.49 -7.76
CA THR A 105 14.57 2.90 -9.08
C THR A 105 13.07 2.66 -9.23
N PHE A 106 12.52 3.12 -10.33
CA PHE A 106 11.11 2.88 -10.61
C PHE A 106 10.95 2.46 -12.06
N ASN A 107 10.30 1.33 -12.26
CA ASN A 107 10.01 0.81 -13.58
C ASN A 107 8.52 0.58 -13.69
N GLY A 108 7.88 1.27 -14.60
CA GLY A 108 6.46 1.09 -14.79
C GLY A 108 5.76 2.41 -15.07
N ASN A 109 4.53 2.50 -14.65
CA ASN A 109 3.71 3.68 -14.91
C ASN A 109 3.32 4.37 -13.62
N CYS A 110 3.32 5.69 -13.63
CA CYS A 110 2.89 6.46 -12.49
C CYS A 110 1.79 7.39 -12.95
N ARG A 111 0.67 7.36 -12.26
CA ARG A 111 -0.45 8.19 -12.61
C ARG A 111 -0.88 8.99 -11.40
N MET A 112 -1.05 10.29 -11.59
CA MET A 112 -1.55 11.12 -10.51
C MET A 112 -3.05 11.03 -10.51
N ILE A 113 -3.63 10.80 -9.35
CA ILE A 113 -5.08 10.70 -9.22
C ILE A 113 -5.57 11.69 -8.17
N SER A 114 -6.85 12.02 -8.24
CA SER A 114 -7.44 12.92 -7.29
C SER A 114 -7.94 12.15 -6.08
N ASP A 115 -8.31 12.87 -5.03
CA ASP A 115 -8.89 12.23 -3.86
C ASP A 115 -10.16 11.49 -4.23
N ALA A 116 -10.95 12.05 -5.13
CA ALA A 116 -12.17 11.40 -5.55
C ALA A 116 -11.89 10.09 -6.27
N GLU A 117 -10.87 10.06 -7.09
CA GLU A 117 -10.51 8.84 -7.77
C GLU A 117 -10.00 7.79 -6.80
N PHE A 118 -9.22 8.22 -5.82
CA PHE A 118 -8.72 7.29 -4.83
C PHE A 118 -9.89 6.73 -4.02
N ASP A 119 -10.83 7.57 -3.66
CA ASP A 119 -11.97 7.13 -2.86
C ASP A 119 -12.79 6.08 -3.61
N LYS A 120 -12.89 6.21 -4.92
CA LYS A 120 -13.60 5.21 -5.69
C LYS A 120 -12.88 3.88 -5.61
N ILE A 121 -11.58 3.89 -5.74
CA ILE A 121 -10.79 2.66 -5.69
C ILE A 121 -10.87 2.03 -4.32
N SER A 122 -10.57 2.79 -3.28
CA SER A 122 -10.56 2.22 -1.95
C SER A 122 -11.96 1.92 -1.45
N GLY A 123 -12.93 2.71 -1.88
CA GLY A 123 -14.31 2.46 -1.52
C GLY A 123 -14.82 1.14 -2.06
N VAL A 124 -14.41 0.81 -3.26
CA VAL A 124 -14.81 -0.44 -3.83
C VAL A 124 -14.29 -1.58 -2.98
N ASP A 125 -13.03 -1.48 -2.59
CA ASP A 125 -12.44 -2.51 -1.76
C ASP A 125 -13.02 -2.55 -0.37
N LEU A 126 -13.18 -1.42 0.23
CA LEU A 126 -13.62 -1.38 1.61
C LEU A 126 -15.08 -1.68 1.76
N ALA A 127 -15.87 -1.14 0.88
CA ALA A 127 -17.29 -1.31 1.01
C ALA A 127 -17.74 -2.70 0.72
N LYS A 128 -17.12 -3.34 -0.20
CA LYS A 128 -17.54 -4.65 -0.56
C LYS A 128 -18.99 -4.63 -0.93
N ASP A 129 -19.46 -3.51 -1.42
CA ASP A 129 -20.85 -3.36 -1.77
C ASP A 129 -20.99 -3.52 -3.27
N PRO A 130 -21.63 -4.51 -3.74
CA PRO A 130 -21.74 -4.75 -5.17
C PRO A 130 -22.33 -3.57 -5.93
N LYS A 131 -23.29 -2.89 -5.31
CA LYS A 131 -23.87 -1.78 -5.93
C LYS A 131 -22.91 -0.67 -6.12
N ALA A 132 -22.19 -0.32 -5.10
CA ALA A 132 -21.22 0.73 -5.19
C ALA A 132 -20.14 0.36 -6.18
N THR A 133 -19.75 -0.87 -6.19
CA THR A 133 -18.73 -1.32 -7.08
C THR A 133 -19.17 -1.17 -8.52
N GLN A 134 -20.37 -1.58 -8.81
CA GLN A 134 -20.86 -1.49 -10.14
C GLN A 134 -20.96 -0.07 -10.61
N GLN A 135 -21.42 0.79 -9.76
CA GLN A 135 -21.54 2.16 -10.14
C GLN A 135 -20.21 2.75 -10.45
N GLN A 136 -19.22 2.46 -9.65
CA GLN A 136 -17.93 3.04 -9.88
C GLN A 136 -17.31 2.53 -11.14
N VAL A 137 -17.47 1.31 -11.43
CA VAL A 137 -16.93 0.77 -12.64
C VAL A 137 -17.57 1.43 -13.83
N ARG A 138 -18.86 1.68 -13.76
CA ARG A 138 -19.47 2.29 -14.87
C ARG A 138 -19.21 3.74 -15.01
N ALA A 139 -18.86 4.39 -13.96
CA ALA A 139 -18.58 5.79 -14.00
C ALA A 139 -17.40 6.09 -14.88
N ASN A 140 -16.66 5.15 -15.18
CA ASN A 140 -15.57 5.38 -16.07
C ASN A 140 -15.88 5.08 -17.48
#